data_f50c29c817c0d708bcd18bdbd022121b
#
_entry.id   f50c29c817c0d708bcd18bdbd022121b
#
_cell.length_a   1.000
_cell.length_b   1.000
_cell.length_c   1.000
_cell.angle_alpha   90.00
_cell.angle_beta   90.00
_cell.angle_gamma   90.00
#
_symmetry.space_group_name_H-M   'P 1'
#
loop_
_entity.id
_entity.type
_entity.pdbx_description
1 polymer ?
#
loop_
_entity_poly.entity_id
_entity_poly.type
_entity_poly.pdbx_seq_one_letter_code
_entity_poly.pdbx_strand_id
1 'polypeptide(L)'
;MAIKVGINGFGRIGRVALRIMVERGSATYQMCGINLRNADLDYMVYQVKYDSVFKTFQGTVERDDRHLIINGKKIRVYSEDDAANIPWDDCGAEYIIESTGAYCTTEKASAHFRHGAKKVIISAPAKDDITPTFVMGVNHKRYTPEMDVVS
;
A
#
# COMPACT_ATOMS: atom_id res chain seq x y z
N MET A 1 5.96 -18.71 -1.78
CA MET A 1 5.61 -17.78 -0.67
C MET A 1 5.03 -16.50 -1.23
N ALA A 2 4.01 -15.98 -0.58
CA ALA A 2 3.41 -14.72 -1.00
C ALA A 2 4.30 -13.53 -0.64
N ILE A 3 4.40 -12.56 -1.55
CA ILE A 3 5.04 -11.29 -1.29
C ILE A 3 4.14 -10.47 -0.37
N LYS A 4 4.67 -9.99 0.74
CA LYS A 4 3.90 -9.17 1.67
C LYS A 4 3.94 -7.71 1.26
N VAL A 5 2.77 -7.11 1.14
CA VAL A 5 2.58 -5.75 0.62
C VAL A 5 2.01 -4.84 1.69
N GLY A 6 2.60 -3.65 1.80
CA GLY A 6 2.08 -2.57 2.63
C GLY A 6 1.58 -1.42 1.75
N ILE A 7 0.66 -0.64 2.29
CA ILE A 7 0.16 0.57 1.62
C ILE A 7 0.43 1.76 2.53
N ASN A 8 1.06 2.80 2.00
CA ASN A 8 1.17 4.08 2.68
C ASN A 8 0.19 5.07 2.06
N GLY A 9 -0.77 5.51 2.86
CA GLY A 9 -1.85 6.38 2.43
C GLY A 9 -3.16 5.62 2.23
N PHE A 10 -4.23 6.13 2.83
CA PHE A 10 -5.54 5.49 2.77
C PHE A 10 -6.59 6.41 2.14
N GLY A 11 -6.16 7.17 1.14
CA GLY A 11 -7.05 7.95 0.29
C GLY A 11 -7.72 7.06 -0.75
N ARG A 12 -8.28 7.70 -1.78
CA ARG A 12 -9.02 6.96 -2.82
C ARG A 12 -8.16 5.86 -3.47
N ILE A 13 -6.94 6.19 -3.86
CA ILE A 13 -6.07 5.23 -4.57
C ILE A 13 -5.67 4.07 -3.65
N GLY A 14 -5.26 4.36 -2.42
CA GLY A 14 -4.89 3.31 -1.46
C GLY A 14 -6.05 2.37 -1.15
N ARG A 15 -7.26 2.92 -0.97
CA ARG A 15 -8.45 2.11 -0.72
C ARG A 15 -8.83 1.25 -1.92
N VAL A 16 -8.72 1.78 -3.14
CA VAL A 16 -8.99 1.01 -4.36
C VAL A 16 -7.98 -0.12 -4.51
N ALA A 17 -6.70 0.16 -4.31
CA ALA A 17 -5.65 -0.85 -4.37
C ALA A 17 -5.90 -1.97 -3.36
N LEU A 18 -6.21 -1.63 -2.12
CA LEU A 18 -6.55 -2.60 -1.09
C LEU A 18 -7.72 -3.47 -1.52
N ARG A 19 -8.78 -2.86 -2.01
CA ARG A 19 -10.00 -3.57 -2.41
C ARG A 19 -9.74 -4.57 -3.53
N ILE A 20 -9.02 -4.13 -4.56
CA ILE A 20 -8.68 -4.99 -5.70
C ILE A 20 -7.82 -6.17 -5.24
N MET A 21 -6.82 -5.92 -4.41
CA MET A 21 -5.91 -6.97 -3.94
C MET A 21 -6.65 -8.00 -3.09
N VAL A 22 -7.57 -7.56 -2.25
CA VAL A 22 -8.35 -8.47 -1.40
C VAL A 22 -9.38 -9.25 -2.23
N GLU A 23 -10.10 -8.58 -3.15
CA GLU A 23 -11.14 -9.21 -3.96
C GLU A 23 -10.58 -10.23 -4.94
N ARG A 24 -9.47 -9.92 -5.58
CA ARG A 24 -8.84 -10.84 -6.52
C ARG A 24 -8.23 -12.06 -5.84
N GLY A 25 -7.72 -11.87 -4.64
CA GLY A 25 -6.97 -12.88 -3.93
C GLY A 25 -5.79 -13.39 -4.76
N SER A 26 -4.68 -13.69 -4.14
CA SER A 26 -3.54 -14.21 -4.89
C SER A 26 -2.66 -15.05 -3.99
N ALA A 27 -2.12 -16.15 -4.53
CA ALA A 27 -1.05 -16.89 -3.88
C ALA A 27 0.29 -16.16 -4.00
N THR A 28 0.39 -15.16 -4.87
CA THR A 28 1.63 -14.43 -5.16
C THR A 28 1.86 -13.27 -4.20
N TYR A 29 0.81 -12.61 -3.73
CA TYR A 29 0.94 -11.45 -2.83
C TYR A 29 -0.11 -11.48 -1.74
N GLN A 30 0.19 -10.79 -0.63
CA GLN A 30 -0.68 -10.70 0.54
C GLN A 30 -0.56 -9.32 1.17
N MET A 31 -1.70 -8.69 1.45
CA MET A 31 -1.72 -7.44 2.21
C MET A 31 -1.36 -7.70 3.67
N CYS A 32 -0.43 -6.94 4.23
CA CYS A 32 -0.03 -7.12 5.63
C CYS A 32 -0.01 -5.83 6.46
N GLY A 33 0.05 -4.66 5.83
CA GLY A 33 0.10 -3.41 6.58
C GLY A 33 -0.46 -2.23 5.81
N ILE A 34 -1.01 -1.27 6.56
CA ILE A 34 -1.49 0.01 6.03
C ILE A 34 -1.03 1.09 6.98
N ASN A 35 -0.44 2.16 6.46
CA ASN A 35 -0.12 3.34 7.25
C ASN A 35 -0.90 4.54 6.74
N LEU A 36 -1.41 5.34 7.68
CA LEU A 36 -2.01 6.64 7.37
C LEU A 36 -1.87 7.55 8.59
N ARG A 37 -1.89 8.86 8.35
CA ARG A 37 -1.88 9.83 9.45
C ARG A 37 -3.22 9.79 10.17
N ASN A 38 -3.18 9.94 11.50
CA ASN A 38 -4.37 10.00 12.34
C ASN A 38 -5.35 8.85 12.07
N ALA A 39 -4.83 7.62 12.10
CA ALA A 39 -5.61 6.44 11.80
C ALA A 39 -6.77 6.28 12.78
N ASP A 40 -7.97 6.13 12.23
CA ASP A 40 -9.18 5.81 12.97
C ASP A 40 -9.76 4.53 12.38
N LEU A 41 -9.63 3.43 13.13
CA LEU A 41 -10.01 2.11 12.65
C LEU A 41 -11.50 1.99 12.34
N ASP A 42 -12.37 2.61 13.13
CA ASP A 42 -13.80 2.59 12.86
C ASP A 42 -14.14 3.28 11.54
N TYR A 43 -13.50 4.42 11.29
CA TYR A 43 -13.70 5.15 10.04
C TYR A 43 -13.12 4.38 8.85
N MET A 44 -11.99 3.72 9.03
CA MET A 44 -11.38 2.88 7.99
C MET A 44 -12.28 1.72 7.61
N VAL A 45 -12.90 1.06 8.59
CA VAL A 45 -13.90 0.01 8.33
C VAL A 45 -15.03 0.56 7.48
N TYR A 46 -15.57 1.72 7.85
CA TYR A 46 -16.63 2.37 7.09
C TYR A 46 -16.19 2.68 5.65
N GLN A 47 -14.99 3.22 5.48
CA GLN A 47 -14.47 3.57 4.17
C GLN A 47 -14.28 2.36 3.25
N VAL A 48 -13.88 1.22 3.79
CA VAL A 48 -13.73 0.00 2.99
C VAL A 48 -15.09 -0.59 2.62
N LYS A 49 -16.03 -0.59 3.56
CA LYS A 49 -17.38 -1.14 3.31
C LYS A 49 -18.15 -0.33 2.27
N TYR A 50 -18.08 0.98 2.33
CA TYR A 50 -18.96 1.88 1.58
C TYR A 50 -18.14 2.83 0.72
N ASP A 51 -17.91 2.45 -0.52
CA ASP A 51 -17.26 3.32 -1.50
C ASP A 51 -18.30 3.85 -2.47
N SER A 52 -18.29 5.18 -2.73
CA SER A 52 -19.26 5.82 -3.60
C SER A 52 -19.14 5.39 -5.07
N VAL A 53 -17.96 4.95 -5.50
CA VAL A 53 -17.70 4.53 -6.89
C VAL A 53 -17.80 3.01 -7.05
N PHE A 54 -17.21 2.26 -6.11
CA PHE A 54 -17.11 0.80 -6.20
C PHE A 54 -18.19 0.06 -5.41
N LYS A 55 -19.16 0.80 -4.85
CA LYS A 55 -20.30 0.26 -4.10
C LYS A 55 -19.88 -0.44 -2.81
N THR A 56 -20.82 -1.17 -2.21
CA THR A 56 -20.59 -1.90 -0.97
C THR A 56 -19.63 -3.06 -1.19
N PHE A 57 -18.65 -3.20 -0.31
CA PHE A 57 -17.69 -4.30 -0.36
C PHE A 57 -18.38 -5.63 -0.14
N GLN A 58 -18.09 -6.60 -0.99
CA GLN A 58 -18.65 -7.95 -0.90
C GLN A 58 -17.74 -8.82 -0.05
N GLY A 59 -18.01 -8.89 1.24
CA GLY A 59 -17.22 -9.63 2.20
C GLY A 59 -17.35 -9.06 3.58
N THR A 60 -16.50 -9.50 4.50
CA THR A 60 -16.50 -9.01 5.88
C THR A 60 -15.39 -8.00 6.08
N VAL A 61 -15.70 -6.90 6.77
CA VAL A 61 -14.72 -5.90 7.20
C VAL A 61 -14.97 -5.64 8.68
N GLU A 62 -13.98 -5.97 9.48
CA GLU A 62 -14.01 -5.81 10.93
C GLU A 62 -12.70 -5.15 11.37
N ARG A 63 -12.52 -4.96 12.66
CA ARG A 63 -11.28 -4.46 13.22
C ARG A 63 -11.05 -5.00 14.62
N ASP A 64 -9.79 -5.02 15.05
CA ASP A 64 -9.42 -5.06 16.46
C ASP A 64 -8.66 -3.76 16.81
N ASP A 65 -7.93 -3.72 17.91
CA ASP A 65 -7.26 -2.51 18.37
C ASP A 65 -6.15 -2.01 17.43
N ARG A 66 -5.65 -2.88 16.56
CA ARG A 66 -4.47 -2.58 15.71
C ARG A 66 -4.59 -3.02 14.27
N HIS A 67 -5.65 -3.75 13.92
CA HIS A 67 -5.77 -4.35 12.60
C HIS A 67 -7.12 -4.04 11.97
N LEU A 68 -7.10 -3.89 10.64
CA LEU A 68 -8.28 -4.16 9.84
C LEU A 68 -8.34 -5.66 9.58
N ILE A 69 -9.52 -6.25 9.67
CA ILE A 69 -9.73 -7.68 9.45
C ILE A 69 -10.68 -7.82 8.27
N ILE A 70 -10.15 -8.19 7.12
CA ILE A 70 -10.91 -8.27 5.88
C ILE A 70 -10.98 -9.72 5.44
N ASN A 71 -12.19 -10.27 5.36
CA ASN A 71 -12.41 -11.68 5.05
C ASN A 71 -11.61 -12.62 5.98
N GLY A 72 -11.51 -12.23 7.26
CA GLY A 72 -10.78 -13.00 8.26
C GLY A 72 -9.27 -12.80 8.28
N LYS A 73 -8.72 -12.00 7.37
CA LYS A 73 -7.28 -11.74 7.30
C LYS A 73 -6.94 -10.44 7.99
N LYS A 74 -5.97 -10.46 8.89
CA LYS A 74 -5.55 -9.30 9.66
C LYS A 74 -4.53 -8.47 8.89
N ILE A 75 -4.79 -7.17 8.78
CA ILE A 75 -3.89 -6.19 8.17
C ILE A 75 -3.52 -5.18 9.24
N ARG A 76 -2.25 -5.10 9.58
CA ARG A 76 -1.76 -4.21 10.64
C ARG A 76 -1.92 -2.75 10.21
N VAL A 77 -2.43 -1.91 11.11
CA VAL A 77 -2.60 -0.47 10.85
C VAL A 77 -1.58 0.31 11.66
N TYR A 78 -0.87 1.21 10.98
CA TYR A 78 0.10 2.12 11.57
C TYR A 78 -0.37 3.56 11.38
N SER A 79 0.11 4.47 12.22
CA SER A 79 -0.28 5.88 12.20
C SER A 79 0.95 6.78 12.34
N GLU A 80 1.87 6.65 11.40
CA GLU A 80 3.11 7.42 11.39
C GLU A 80 3.03 8.57 10.38
N ASP A 81 3.52 9.74 10.78
CA ASP A 81 3.55 10.91 9.90
C ASP A 81 4.71 10.86 8.91
N ASP A 82 5.83 10.27 9.32
CA ASP A 82 7.04 10.15 8.51
C ASP A 82 7.21 8.71 8.03
N ALA A 83 7.36 8.53 6.73
CA ALA A 83 7.54 7.21 6.13
C ALA A 83 8.75 6.46 6.70
N ALA A 84 9.80 7.18 7.09
CA ALA A 84 10.99 6.56 7.69
C ALA A 84 10.71 5.89 9.04
N ASN A 85 9.60 6.24 9.69
CA ASN A 85 9.23 5.69 11.00
C ASN A 85 8.21 4.55 10.92
N ILE A 86 7.70 4.24 9.72
CA ILE A 86 6.74 3.15 9.57
C ILE A 86 7.46 1.80 9.78
N PRO A 87 7.06 1.02 10.79
CA PRO A 87 7.78 -0.23 11.08
C PRO A 87 7.32 -1.38 10.19
N TRP A 88 7.64 -1.33 8.90
CA TRP A 88 7.25 -2.35 7.95
C TRP A 88 7.75 -3.75 8.31
N ASP A 89 8.88 -3.85 9.01
CA ASP A 89 9.41 -5.11 9.50
C ASP A 89 8.49 -5.78 10.55
N ASP A 90 7.69 -5.01 11.27
CA ASP A 90 6.72 -5.54 12.24
C ASP A 90 5.67 -6.44 11.57
N CYS A 91 5.20 -6.09 10.39
CA CYS A 91 4.27 -6.93 9.63
C CYS A 91 4.95 -7.72 8.51
N GLY A 92 6.23 -7.48 8.26
CA GLY A 92 6.99 -8.17 7.22
C GLY A 92 6.74 -7.67 5.81
N ALA A 93 6.24 -6.43 5.64
CA ALA A 93 5.98 -5.87 4.32
C ALA A 93 7.29 -5.69 3.55
N GLU A 94 7.34 -6.21 2.33
CA GLU A 94 8.49 -6.13 1.45
C GLU A 94 8.28 -5.13 0.31
N TYR A 95 7.07 -5.06 -0.24
CA TYR A 95 6.68 -4.15 -1.31
C TYR A 95 5.71 -3.12 -0.75
N ILE A 96 5.97 -1.85 -1.02
CA ILE A 96 5.15 -0.76 -0.50
C ILE A 96 4.48 -0.03 -1.67
N ILE A 97 3.17 0.12 -1.59
CA ILE A 97 2.40 0.98 -2.50
C ILE A 97 2.32 2.36 -1.85
N GLU A 98 3.02 3.32 -2.43
CA GLU A 98 3.07 4.69 -1.93
C GLU A 98 1.96 5.51 -2.59
N SER A 99 0.90 5.82 -1.87
CA SER A 99 -0.29 6.48 -2.40
C SER A 99 -0.67 7.78 -1.67
N THR A 100 0.27 8.39 -0.94
CA THR A 100 0.01 9.66 -0.24
C THR A 100 0.15 10.89 -1.13
N GLY A 101 0.92 10.78 -2.22
CA GLY A 101 1.30 11.94 -3.04
C GLY A 101 2.46 12.74 -2.48
N ALA A 102 2.96 12.41 -1.29
CA ALA A 102 4.05 13.15 -0.63
C ALA A 102 5.45 12.61 -0.95
N TYR A 103 5.55 11.36 -1.40
CA TYR A 103 6.83 10.67 -1.62
C TYR A 103 6.94 10.25 -3.09
N CYS A 104 6.93 11.23 -3.99
CA CYS A 104 6.90 10.99 -5.43
C CYS A 104 8.28 11.07 -6.09
N THR A 105 9.36 10.92 -5.34
CA THR A 105 10.73 10.85 -5.86
C THR A 105 11.42 9.63 -5.29
N THR A 106 12.45 9.13 -5.98
CA THR A 106 13.26 8.02 -5.46
C THR A 106 13.85 8.36 -4.10
N GLU A 107 14.36 9.57 -3.93
CA GLU A 107 14.95 10.02 -2.66
C GLU A 107 13.94 9.93 -1.50
N LYS A 108 12.75 10.51 -1.69
CA LYS A 108 11.72 10.52 -0.64
C LYS A 108 11.13 9.13 -0.41
N ALA A 109 10.85 8.39 -1.47
CA ALA A 109 10.27 7.05 -1.37
C ALA A 109 11.23 6.06 -0.71
N SER A 110 12.54 6.29 -0.80
CA SER A 110 13.56 5.45 -0.16
C SER A 110 13.48 5.46 1.36
N ALA A 111 12.73 6.38 1.96
CA ALA A 111 12.47 6.37 3.40
C ALA A 111 11.83 5.06 3.87
N HIS A 112 11.04 4.40 3.01
CA HIS A 112 10.42 3.12 3.33
C HIS A 112 11.42 1.98 3.53
N PHE A 113 12.64 2.10 2.98
CA PHE A 113 13.66 1.05 3.10
C PHE A 113 14.27 0.97 4.50
N ARG A 114 14.09 1.98 5.31
CA ARG A 114 14.68 2.03 6.66
C ARG A 114 14.25 0.86 7.56
N HIS A 115 13.02 0.39 7.39
CA HIS A 115 12.45 -0.68 8.22
C HIS A 115 12.12 -1.95 7.41
N GLY A 116 12.94 -2.27 6.44
CA GLY A 116 12.91 -3.58 5.81
C GLY A 116 12.16 -3.69 4.49
N ALA A 117 11.51 -2.64 4.01
CA ALA A 117 10.90 -2.65 2.69
C ALA A 117 11.99 -2.77 1.61
N LYS A 118 11.71 -3.52 0.55
CA LYS A 118 12.66 -3.79 -0.52
C LYS A 118 12.33 -3.06 -1.82
N LYS A 119 11.04 -2.82 -2.06
CA LYS A 119 10.55 -2.18 -3.28
C LYS A 119 9.47 -1.18 -2.94
N VAL A 120 9.43 -0.06 -3.65
CA VAL A 120 8.37 0.94 -3.51
C VAL A 120 7.75 1.21 -4.88
N ILE A 121 6.43 1.17 -4.94
CA ILE A 121 5.65 1.50 -6.12
C ILE A 121 4.89 2.79 -5.82
N ILE A 122 5.27 3.86 -6.51
CA ILE A 122 4.60 5.16 -6.36
C ILE A 122 3.37 5.17 -7.27
N SER A 123 2.21 5.44 -6.72
CA SER A 123 0.95 5.40 -7.46
C SER A 123 0.62 6.70 -8.20
N ALA A 124 1.57 7.63 -8.28
CA ALA A 124 1.44 8.91 -8.98
C ALA A 124 2.65 9.12 -9.88
N PRO A 125 2.59 10.06 -10.85
CA PRO A 125 3.77 10.38 -11.66
C PRO A 125 4.93 10.83 -10.77
N ALA A 126 6.12 10.32 -11.06
CA ALA A 126 7.32 10.72 -10.35
C ALA A 126 7.63 12.19 -10.62
N LYS A 127 8.13 12.89 -9.60
CA LYS A 127 8.48 14.31 -9.67
C LYS A 127 9.96 14.55 -9.89
N ASP A 128 10.74 13.48 -10.11
CA ASP A 128 12.16 13.56 -10.45
C ASP A 128 12.43 12.92 -11.81
N ASP A 129 13.68 13.00 -12.28
CA ASP A 129 14.09 12.47 -13.57
C ASP A 129 14.72 11.07 -13.47
N ILE A 130 14.90 10.55 -12.27
CA ILE A 130 15.60 9.28 -12.06
C ILE A 130 14.69 8.10 -11.77
N THR A 131 13.47 8.35 -11.30
CA THR A 131 12.52 7.26 -10.99
C THR A 131 11.96 6.68 -12.29
N PRO A 132 12.16 5.38 -12.56
CA PRO A 132 11.53 4.74 -13.71
C PRO A 132 10.02 4.82 -13.62
N THR A 133 9.39 5.27 -14.70
CA THR A 133 7.93 5.46 -14.77
C THR A 133 7.34 4.52 -15.80
N PHE A 134 6.30 3.79 -15.41
CA PHE A 134 5.67 2.77 -16.23
C PHE A 134 4.17 3.00 -16.40
N VAL A 135 3.68 2.68 -17.58
CA VAL A 135 2.24 2.60 -17.87
C VAL A 135 1.97 1.20 -18.40
N MET A 136 1.06 0.49 -17.74
CA MET A 136 0.70 -0.85 -18.16
C MET A 136 0.18 -0.87 -19.60
N GLY A 137 0.71 -1.78 -20.39
CA GLY A 137 0.40 -1.88 -21.81
C GLY A 137 1.25 -1.00 -22.71
N VAL A 138 2.06 -0.07 -22.14
CA VAL A 138 2.94 0.81 -22.92
C VAL A 138 4.40 0.42 -22.74
N ASN A 139 4.93 0.49 -21.53
CA ASN A 139 6.34 0.22 -21.27
C ASN A 139 6.62 -0.65 -20.05
N HIS A 140 5.61 -1.30 -19.49
CA HIS A 140 5.76 -2.11 -18.27
C HIS A 140 6.78 -3.25 -18.42
N LYS A 141 7.02 -3.72 -19.64
CA LYS A 141 7.99 -4.79 -19.92
C LYS A 141 9.44 -4.36 -19.76
N ARG A 142 9.70 -3.05 -19.62
CA ARG A 142 11.05 -2.53 -19.36
C ARG A 142 11.47 -2.62 -17.89
N TYR A 143 10.54 -3.00 -17.01
CA TYR A 143 10.86 -3.20 -15.60
C TYR A 143 11.92 -4.29 -15.43
N THR A 144 12.90 -4.04 -14.56
CA THR A 144 13.90 -5.03 -14.15
C THR A 144 13.95 -5.13 -12.62
N PRO A 145 14.35 -6.30 -12.07
CA PRO A 145 14.42 -6.47 -10.62
C PRO A 145 15.39 -5.54 -9.89
N GLU A 146 16.30 -4.90 -10.59
CA GLU A 146 17.22 -3.91 -10.02
C GLU A 146 16.55 -2.59 -9.70
N MET A 147 15.36 -2.34 -10.22
CA MET A 147 14.59 -1.13 -9.98
C MET A 147 13.86 -1.24 -8.65
N ASP A 148 14.34 -0.57 -7.62
CA ASP A 148 13.77 -0.65 -6.27
C ASP A 148 12.65 0.37 -6.03
N VAL A 149 12.64 1.48 -6.75
CA VAL A 149 11.60 2.49 -6.72
C VAL A 149 11.10 2.71 -8.13
N VAL A 150 9.80 2.54 -8.34
CA VAL A 150 9.15 2.77 -9.65
C VAL A 150 7.87 3.56 -9.45
N SER A 151 7.43 4.18 -10.53
CA SER A 151 6.19 4.96 -10.55
C SER A 151 5.24 4.46 -11.64
#